data_30b0cea7fa668f3bfcdcab6cfb0ca319
#
_entry.id   30b0cea7fa668f3bfcdcab6cfb0ca319
#
_cell.length_a   1.000
_cell.length_b   1.000
_cell.length_c   1.000
_cell.angle_alpha   90.00
_cell.angle_beta   90.00
_cell.angle_gamma   90.00
#
_symmetry.space_group_name_H-M   'P 1'
#
loop_
_entity.id
_entity.type
_entity.pdbx_description
1 polymer ?
#
loop_
_entity_poly.entity_id
_entity_poly.type
_entity_poly.pdbx_seq_one_letter_code
_entity_poly.pdbx_strand_id
1 'polypeptide(L)'
;ASHPSQTLALPRPSQDISARWLVSTLDQALGALHCGGIHINCPFAEPLYGDMDDTGVAWQQQLGDWWQSDKPWLSHNLHLESETPRSGFFWLQKRGVVVAGRMSAEEGLKVAEWAKTLGWPLIGDVLSQTGQPLPCADLWLGNGQAVSELAQAQIIVQLGSSLTSKRVLQWQATCEPEEYWLIDNLPGRLDPAQHRGRRLVCAIDRWLEQRPAEERQPWA
;
A
#
# COMPACT_ATOMS: atom_id res chain seq x y z
N ALA A 1 -2.47 -13.41 33.88
CA ALA A 1 -1.53 -13.03 32.82
C ALA A 1 -2.36 -12.63 31.61
N SER A 2 -2.29 -11.38 31.17
CA SER A 2 -2.92 -10.94 29.93
C SER A 2 -2.19 -11.58 28.75
N HIS A 3 -2.90 -12.33 27.94
CA HIS A 3 -2.33 -12.83 26.69
C HIS A 3 -2.06 -11.64 25.74
N PRO A 4 -1.01 -11.69 24.90
CA PRO A 4 -0.81 -10.67 23.91
C PRO A 4 -2.00 -10.66 22.93
N SER A 5 -2.44 -9.46 22.53
CA SER A 5 -3.53 -9.31 21.56
C SER A 5 -3.11 -9.76 20.16
N GLN A 6 -1.81 -9.72 19.90
CA GLN A 6 -1.22 -10.16 18.64
C GLN A 6 0.14 -10.82 18.88
N THR A 7 0.43 -11.84 18.09
CA THR A 7 1.74 -12.49 18.05
C THR A 7 2.28 -12.44 16.62
N LEU A 8 3.51 -11.95 16.47
CA LEU A 8 4.24 -11.90 15.21
C LEU A 8 5.47 -12.79 15.31
N ALA A 9 5.61 -13.76 14.43
CA ALA A 9 6.82 -14.55 14.27
C ALA A 9 7.57 -14.05 13.02
N LEU A 10 8.74 -13.49 13.21
CA LEU A 10 9.61 -13.10 12.11
C LEU A 10 10.37 -14.32 11.58
N PRO A 11 10.71 -14.38 10.29
CA PRO A 11 11.64 -15.37 9.78
C PRO A 11 13.05 -15.14 10.33
N ARG A 12 13.92 -16.13 10.20
CA ARG A 12 15.33 -15.93 10.50
C ARG A 12 15.91 -14.84 9.60
N PRO A 13 16.81 -13.98 10.10
CA PRO A 13 17.47 -12.97 9.31
C PRO A 13 18.14 -13.58 8.07
N SER A 14 17.87 -13.01 6.90
CA SER A 14 18.45 -13.38 5.62
C SER A 14 18.43 -12.16 4.70
N GLN A 15 19.40 -12.06 3.80
CA GLN A 15 19.43 -11.00 2.76
C GLN A 15 18.29 -11.13 1.76
N ASP A 16 17.67 -12.33 1.64
CA ASP A 16 16.50 -12.55 0.78
C ASP A 16 15.23 -11.88 1.30
N ILE A 17 15.24 -11.47 2.58
CA ILE A 17 14.12 -10.76 3.20
C ILE A 17 14.36 -9.27 3.00
N SER A 18 13.50 -8.62 2.21
CA SER A 18 13.67 -7.20 1.96
C SER A 18 13.50 -6.35 3.23
N ALA A 19 14.27 -5.26 3.33
CA ALA A 19 14.15 -4.32 4.43
C ALA A 19 12.74 -3.70 4.46
N ARG A 20 12.15 -3.40 3.31
CA ARG A 20 10.78 -2.89 3.16
C ARG A 20 9.75 -3.86 3.77
N TRP A 21 9.92 -5.17 3.53
CA TRP A 21 9.04 -6.17 4.13
C TRP A 21 9.10 -6.17 5.64
N LEU A 22 10.31 -6.09 6.20
CA LEU A 22 10.50 -6.10 7.64
C LEU A 22 9.85 -4.89 8.32
N VAL A 23 10.15 -3.67 7.85
CA VAL A 23 9.61 -2.45 8.46
C VAL A 23 8.11 -2.33 8.27
N SER A 24 7.57 -2.67 7.09
CA SER A 24 6.14 -2.70 6.83
C SER A 24 5.40 -3.71 7.75
N THR A 25 6.01 -4.87 7.98
CA THR A 25 5.46 -5.90 8.87
C THR A 25 5.45 -5.45 10.33
N LEU A 26 6.52 -4.77 10.78
CA LEU A 26 6.61 -4.21 12.13
C LEU A 26 5.62 -3.07 12.32
N ASP A 27 5.53 -2.14 11.38
CA ASP A 27 4.57 -1.01 11.44
C ASP A 27 3.12 -1.53 11.53
N GLN A 28 2.80 -2.57 10.77
CA GLN A 28 1.48 -3.19 10.86
C GLN A 28 1.22 -3.78 12.24
N ALA A 29 2.17 -4.49 12.82
CA ALA A 29 2.03 -5.06 14.16
C ALA A 29 1.88 -3.94 15.20
N LEU A 30 2.74 -2.91 15.12
CA LEU A 30 2.71 -1.76 16.03
C LEU A 30 1.41 -0.94 15.90
N GLY A 31 0.82 -0.87 14.72
CA GLY A 31 -0.49 -0.26 14.50
C GLY A 31 -1.62 -0.90 15.32
N ALA A 32 -1.45 -2.14 15.77
CA ALA A 32 -2.42 -2.85 16.62
C ALA A 32 -2.17 -2.68 18.13
N LEU A 33 -1.20 -1.88 18.56
CA LEU A 33 -0.88 -1.66 19.99
C LEU A 33 -2.06 -1.12 20.80
N HIS A 34 -2.98 -0.39 20.17
CA HIS A 34 -4.19 0.10 20.83
C HIS A 34 -5.14 -1.04 21.27
N CYS A 35 -5.00 -2.24 20.70
CA CYS A 35 -5.77 -3.42 21.08
C CYS A 35 -5.16 -4.21 22.24
N GLY A 36 -3.91 -3.91 22.64
CA GLY A 36 -3.22 -4.60 23.74
C GLY A 36 -1.75 -4.86 23.43
N GLY A 37 -1.12 -5.74 24.23
CA GLY A 37 0.29 -6.09 24.07
C GLY A 37 0.57 -6.89 22.80
N ILE A 38 1.73 -6.67 22.20
CA ILE A 38 2.20 -7.40 21.02
C ILE A 38 3.43 -8.25 21.41
N HIS A 39 3.42 -9.50 21.00
CA HIS A 39 4.57 -10.39 21.14
C HIS A 39 5.25 -10.56 19.77
N ILE A 40 6.53 -10.19 19.70
CA ILE A 40 7.34 -10.34 18.48
C ILE A 40 8.42 -11.38 18.76
N ASN A 41 8.38 -12.50 18.06
CA ASN A 41 9.40 -13.52 18.10
C ASN A 41 10.43 -13.28 16.99
N CYS A 42 11.69 -13.05 17.38
CA CYS A 42 12.82 -12.82 16.48
C CYS A 42 13.80 -14.02 16.59
N PRO A 43 13.69 -15.03 15.73
CA PRO A 43 14.59 -16.17 15.76
C PRO A 43 15.95 -15.83 15.15
N PHE A 44 17.04 -16.10 15.87
CA PHE A 44 18.41 -15.99 15.38
C PHE A 44 19.05 -17.38 15.29
N ALA A 45 19.93 -17.55 14.31
CA ALA A 45 20.73 -18.77 14.18
C ALA A 45 22.03 -18.65 14.98
N GLU A 46 22.53 -19.76 15.47
CA GLU A 46 23.89 -19.82 15.99
C GLU A 46 24.92 -19.93 14.85
N PRO A 47 26.12 -19.37 15.02
CA PRO A 47 26.62 -18.63 16.20
C PRO A 47 26.00 -17.23 16.28
N LEU A 48 25.68 -16.78 17.53
CA LEU A 48 25.10 -15.45 17.76
C LEU A 48 26.15 -14.33 17.66
N TYR A 49 27.41 -14.70 17.61
CA TYR A 49 28.54 -13.79 17.48
C TYR A 49 29.24 -14.06 16.15
N GLY A 50 29.43 -13.04 15.37
CA GLY A 50 30.15 -13.06 14.11
C GLY A 50 30.87 -11.74 13.88
N ASP A 51 31.74 -11.71 12.89
CA ASP A 51 32.36 -10.47 12.46
C ASP A 51 31.29 -9.55 11.84
N MET A 52 31.39 -8.26 12.16
CA MET A 52 30.56 -7.24 11.49
C MET A 52 31.00 -7.16 10.03
N ASP A 53 30.09 -7.45 9.13
CA ASP A 53 30.29 -7.32 7.69
C ASP A 53 29.46 -6.17 7.10
N ASP A 54 29.85 -5.71 5.91
CA ASP A 54 29.17 -4.60 5.22
C ASP A 54 27.87 -5.05 4.50
N THR A 55 27.48 -6.32 4.60
CA THR A 55 26.31 -6.86 3.90
C THR A 55 25.01 -6.20 4.36
N GLY A 56 24.95 -5.77 5.62
CA GLY A 56 23.82 -5.04 6.17
C GLY A 56 23.61 -3.66 5.55
N VAL A 57 24.66 -3.00 5.07
CA VAL A 57 24.56 -1.64 4.49
C VAL A 57 23.75 -1.64 3.21
N ALA A 58 24.03 -2.56 2.28
CA ALA A 58 23.27 -2.67 1.03
C ALA A 58 21.81 -3.02 1.27
N TRP A 59 21.53 -3.84 2.28
CA TRP A 59 20.17 -4.20 2.69
C TRP A 59 19.42 -2.97 3.24
N GLN A 60 20.06 -2.15 4.07
CA GLN A 60 19.50 -0.93 4.62
C GLN A 60 19.21 0.13 3.54
N GLN A 61 20.02 0.21 2.48
CA GLN A 61 19.84 1.15 1.36
C GLN A 61 18.48 1.01 0.65
N GLN A 62 17.80 -0.13 0.78
CA GLN A 62 16.45 -0.31 0.25
C GLN A 62 15.42 0.66 0.85
N LEU A 63 15.71 1.23 2.02
CA LEU A 63 14.84 2.17 2.74
C LEU A 63 15.25 3.64 2.55
N GLY A 64 16.34 3.90 1.82
CA GLY A 64 16.81 5.25 1.54
C GLY A 64 17.02 6.08 2.79
N ASP A 65 16.53 7.31 2.77
CA ASP A 65 16.63 8.28 3.86
C ASP A 65 15.66 8.01 5.04
N TRP A 66 14.77 6.99 4.90
CA TRP A 66 13.80 6.67 5.95
C TRP A 66 14.47 6.38 7.30
N TRP A 67 15.67 5.79 7.32
CA TRP A 67 16.43 5.51 8.54
C TRP A 67 16.72 6.75 9.39
N GLN A 68 16.71 7.92 8.78
CA GLN A 68 16.91 9.21 9.46
C GLN A 68 15.58 9.86 9.86
N SER A 69 14.47 9.22 9.52
CA SER A 69 13.12 9.69 9.77
C SER A 69 12.61 9.17 11.12
N ASP A 70 11.83 9.97 11.80
CA ASP A 70 11.05 9.59 13.00
C ASP A 70 9.64 9.06 12.65
N LYS A 71 9.35 8.89 11.35
CA LYS A 71 8.04 8.46 10.86
C LYS A 71 8.04 6.97 10.56
N PRO A 72 6.89 6.28 10.72
CA PRO A 72 6.75 4.91 10.26
C PRO A 72 6.94 4.81 8.74
N TRP A 73 7.37 3.65 8.27
CA TRP A 73 7.42 3.34 6.84
C TRP A 73 6.02 3.31 6.24
N LEU A 74 5.10 2.61 6.92
CA LEU A 74 3.69 2.58 6.61
C LEU A 74 2.89 3.07 7.82
N SER A 75 2.35 4.28 7.76
CA SER A 75 1.49 4.79 8.82
C SER A 75 0.13 4.09 8.81
N HIS A 76 -0.37 3.74 9.99
CA HIS A 76 -1.68 3.12 10.19
C HIS A 76 -2.61 4.10 10.89
N ASN A 77 -3.63 4.57 10.19
CA ASN A 77 -4.66 5.44 10.75
C ASN A 77 -5.99 4.66 10.87
N LEU A 78 -6.48 4.53 12.08
CA LEU A 78 -7.73 3.82 12.38
C LEU A 78 -8.96 4.73 12.36
N HIS A 79 -8.77 6.04 12.28
CA HIS A 79 -9.86 7.01 12.30
C HIS A 79 -9.68 8.08 11.23
N LEU A 80 -10.71 8.24 10.40
CA LEU A 80 -10.81 9.31 9.41
C LEU A 80 -10.96 10.72 10.03
N GLU A 81 -11.36 10.80 11.31
CA GLU A 81 -11.85 12.04 11.91
C GLU A 81 -10.77 13.10 12.17
N SER A 82 -9.49 12.76 12.09
CA SER A 82 -8.40 13.69 12.38
C SER A 82 -7.72 14.32 11.16
N GLU A 83 -8.01 13.85 9.96
CA GLU A 83 -7.43 14.38 8.74
C GLU A 83 -8.40 15.24 7.93
N THR A 84 -8.89 16.33 8.52
CA THR A 84 -9.27 17.48 7.68
C THR A 84 -7.98 18.04 7.11
N PRO A 85 -7.77 17.95 5.78
CA PRO A 85 -6.53 18.46 5.20
C PRO A 85 -6.48 19.96 5.40
N ARG A 86 -5.58 20.43 6.25
CA ARG A 86 -5.25 21.87 6.34
C ARG A 86 -4.57 22.37 5.06
N SER A 87 -4.09 21.49 4.22
CA SER A 87 -3.62 21.74 2.86
C SER A 87 -4.57 21.04 1.90
N GLY A 88 -5.18 21.76 0.97
CA GLY A 88 -6.14 21.21 0.01
C GLY A 88 -5.64 19.93 -0.69
N PHE A 89 -6.53 19.22 -1.38
CA PHE A 89 -6.22 17.95 -2.06
C PHE A 89 -5.31 18.13 -3.29
N PHE A 90 -4.24 18.94 -3.18
CA PHE A 90 -3.29 19.18 -4.28
C PHE A 90 -2.66 17.91 -4.84
N TRP A 91 -2.57 16.86 -4.00
CA TRP A 91 -2.07 15.57 -4.46
C TRP A 91 -2.98 14.92 -5.52
N LEU A 92 -4.29 15.15 -5.49
CA LEU A 92 -5.21 14.70 -6.55
C LEU A 92 -4.90 15.34 -7.91
N GLN A 93 -4.07 16.38 -7.94
CA GLN A 93 -3.66 17.05 -9.17
C GLN A 93 -2.49 16.34 -9.88
N LYS A 94 -1.85 15.40 -9.22
CA LYS A 94 -0.73 14.63 -9.76
C LYS A 94 -1.24 13.46 -10.63
N ARG A 95 -0.33 12.84 -11.37
CA ARG A 95 -0.62 11.62 -12.12
C ARG A 95 -0.82 10.48 -11.14
N GLY A 96 -2.03 9.98 -11.03
CA GLY A 96 -2.38 8.89 -10.14
C GLY A 96 -2.87 7.65 -10.89
N VAL A 97 -2.77 6.51 -10.23
CA VAL A 97 -3.38 5.25 -10.65
C VAL A 97 -4.22 4.71 -9.49
N VAL A 98 -5.42 4.29 -9.78
CA VAL A 98 -6.29 3.60 -8.84
C VAL A 98 -6.16 2.09 -9.05
N VAL A 99 -5.93 1.37 -7.98
CA VAL A 99 -5.95 -0.10 -7.96
C VAL A 99 -7.12 -0.54 -7.09
N ALA A 100 -8.08 -1.23 -7.69
CA ALA A 100 -9.28 -1.68 -7.01
C ALA A 100 -9.22 -3.19 -6.72
N GLY A 101 -9.20 -3.57 -5.45
CA GLY A 101 -9.28 -4.93 -4.97
C GLY A 101 -10.72 -5.34 -4.65
N ARG A 102 -10.90 -6.32 -3.77
CA ARG A 102 -12.23 -6.80 -3.37
C ARG A 102 -13.02 -5.70 -2.67
N MET A 103 -14.22 -5.44 -3.15
CA MET A 103 -15.19 -4.51 -2.55
C MET A 103 -16.61 -4.86 -2.96
N SER A 104 -17.60 -4.17 -2.40
CA SER A 104 -18.99 -4.31 -2.82
C SER A 104 -19.23 -3.68 -4.20
N ALA A 105 -20.33 -4.05 -4.86
CA ALA A 105 -20.69 -3.46 -6.15
C ALA A 105 -20.96 -1.95 -6.05
N GLU A 106 -21.56 -1.49 -4.96
CA GLU A 106 -21.81 -0.08 -4.73
C GLU A 106 -20.51 0.71 -4.59
N GLU A 107 -19.57 0.23 -3.77
CA GLU A 107 -18.25 0.84 -3.62
C GLU A 107 -17.48 0.83 -4.95
N GLY A 108 -17.51 -0.30 -5.68
CA GLY A 108 -16.81 -0.45 -6.96
C GLY A 108 -17.26 0.57 -8.00
N LEU A 109 -18.57 0.83 -8.10
CA LEU A 109 -19.11 1.85 -9.00
C LEU A 109 -18.69 3.28 -8.60
N LYS A 110 -18.70 3.59 -7.30
CA LYS A 110 -18.22 4.89 -6.78
C LYS A 110 -16.72 5.09 -7.07
N VAL A 111 -15.93 4.05 -6.86
CA VAL A 111 -14.49 4.06 -7.17
C VAL A 111 -14.24 4.29 -8.65
N ALA A 112 -14.99 3.62 -9.53
CA ALA A 112 -14.86 3.78 -10.97
C ALA A 112 -15.18 5.21 -11.41
N GLU A 113 -16.26 5.79 -10.91
CA GLU A 113 -16.64 7.16 -11.23
C GLU A 113 -15.62 8.19 -10.69
N TRP A 114 -15.14 7.98 -9.48
CA TRP A 114 -14.11 8.83 -8.88
C TRP A 114 -12.81 8.83 -9.69
N ALA A 115 -12.32 7.64 -10.06
CA ALA A 115 -11.12 7.49 -10.87
C ALA A 115 -11.28 8.15 -12.27
N LYS A 116 -12.45 7.94 -12.91
CA LYS A 116 -12.78 8.52 -14.19
C LYS A 116 -12.80 10.05 -14.13
N THR A 117 -13.43 10.63 -13.11
CA THR A 117 -13.50 12.08 -12.92
C THR A 117 -12.11 12.69 -12.74
N LEU A 118 -11.19 12.01 -12.05
CA LEU A 118 -9.80 12.44 -11.91
C LEU A 118 -8.95 12.23 -13.18
N GLY A 119 -9.46 11.54 -14.20
CA GLY A 119 -8.66 11.13 -15.35
C GLY A 119 -7.55 10.15 -14.98
N TRP A 120 -7.74 9.37 -13.92
CA TRP A 120 -6.76 8.39 -13.45
C TRP A 120 -7.07 6.99 -13.98
N PRO A 121 -6.08 6.28 -14.56
CA PRO A 121 -6.26 4.89 -14.91
C PRO A 121 -6.74 4.06 -13.72
N LEU A 122 -7.75 3.21 -13.95
CA LEU A 122 -8.29 2.29 -12.95
C LEU A 122 -7.93 0.85 -13.33
N ILE A 123 -7.13 0.21 -12.50
CA ILE A 123 -6.81 -1.20 -12.59
C ILE A 123 -7.71 -1.96 -11.62
N GLY A 124 -8.73 -2.64 -12.13
CA GLY A 124 -9.65 -3.44 -11.33
C GLY A 124 -9.22 -4.90 -11.27
N ASP A 125 -9.10 -5.43 -10.06
CA ASP A 125 -9.01 -6.89 -9.85
C ASP A 125 -10.37 -7.54 -10.15
N VAL A 126 -10.38 -8.84 -10.37
CA VAL A 126 -11.60 -9.62 -10.68
C VAL A 126 -12.71 -9.48 -9.64
N LEU A 127 -12.37 -9.18 -8.39
CA LEU A 127 -13.31 -8.99 -7.29
C LEU A 127 -13.65 -7.51 -7.00
N SER A 128 -13.16 -6.59 -7.83
CA SER A 128 -13.31 -5.15 -7.57
C SER A 128 -14.71 -4.60 -7.77
N GLN A 129 -15.56 -5.29 -8.54
CA GLN A 129 -16.93 -4.87 -8.86
C GLN A 129 -17.02 -3.46 -9.48
N THR A 130 -15.94 -2.97 -10.08
CA THR A 130 -15.88 -1.60 -10.66
C THR A 130 -16.63 -1.46 -11.98
N GLY A 131 -17.20 -2.54 -12.51
CA GLY A 131 -18.00 -2.57 -13.73
C GLY A 131 -17.22 -2.40 -15.03
N GLN A 132 -16.30 -1.47 -15.09
CA GLN A 132 -15.46 -1.19 -16.26
C GLN A 132 -14.05 -0.76 -15.86
N PRO A 133 -13.25 -1.65 -15.27
CA PRO A 133 -11.82 -1.39 -15.16
C PRO A 133 -11.21 -1.33 -16.55
N LEU A 134 -9.97 -0.88 -16.68
CA LEU A 134 -9.22 -1.08 -17.91
C LEU A 134 -9.34 -2.55 -18.32
N PRO A 135 -10.01 -2.90 -19.41
CA PRO A 135 -10.32 -4.28 -19.72
C PRO A 135 -9.03 -5.06 -19.93
N CYS A 136 -8.99 -6.30 -19.43
CA CYS A 136 -7.87 -7.20 -19.62
C CYS A 136 -6.52 -6.68 -19.08
N ALA A 137 -6.51 -6.03 -17.92
CA ALA A 137 -5.29 -5.48 -17.30
C ALA A 137 -4.16 -6.53 -17.22
N ASP A 138 -4.48 -7.80 -16.94
CA ASP A 138 -3.51 -8.90 -16.95
C ASP A 138 -2.84 -9.13 -18.30
N LEU A 139 -3.49 -8.79 -19.40
CA LEU A 139 -2.90 -8.96 -20.73
C LEU A 139 -1.98 -7.78 -21.08
N TRP A 140 -2.46 -6.55 -21.00
CA TRP A 140 -1.67 -5.41 -21.41
C TRP A 140 -0.57 -5.02 -20.40
N LEU A 141 -0.69 -5.36 -19.10
CA LEU A 141 0.43 -5.30 -18.15
C LEU A 141 1.58 -6.29 -18.48
N GLY A 142 1.39 -7.19 -19.44
CA GLY A 142 2.47 -7.94 -20.06
C GLY A 142 3.25 -7.15 -21.11
N ASN A 143 2.78 -5.96 -21.51
CA ASN A 143 3.45 -5.09 -22.47
C ASN A 143 4.35 -4.08 -21.74
N GLY A 144 5.65 -4.09 -22.06
CA GLY A 144 6.63 -3.23 -21.40
C GLY A 144 6.37 -1.73 -21.57
N GLN A 145 5.77 -1.30 -22.69
CA GLN A 145 5.42 0.10 -22.91
C GLN A 145 4.30 0.56 -21.95
N ALA A 146 3.22 -0.22 -21.82
CA ALA A 146 2.13 0.09 -20.91
C ALA A 146 2.60 0.11 -19.45
N VAL A 147 3.45 -0.86 -19.07
CA VAL A 147 4.06 -0.90 -17.74
C VAL A 147 4.90 0.35 -17.48
N SER A 148 5.74 0.76 -18.43
CA SER A 148 6.61 1.93 -18.30
C SER A 148 5.83 3.23 -18.23
N GLU A 149 4.70 3.33 -18.94
CA GLU A 149 3.83 4.51 -18.89
C GLU A 149 3.15 4.62 -17.54
N LEU A 150 2.52 3.57 -17.06
CA LEU A 150 1.87 3.56 -15.75
C LEU A 150 2.84 3.67 -14.58
N ALA A 151 4.09 3.25 -14.75
CA ALA A 151 5.14 3.42 -13.73
C ALA A 151 5.52 4.90 -13.50
N GLN A 152 5.09 5.81 -14.38
CA GLN A 152 5.22 7.25 -14.17
C GLN A 152 4.19 7.83 -13.18
N ALA A 153 3.32 7.00 -12.61
CA ALA A 153 2.38 7.42 -11.59
C ALA A 153 3.13 7.96 -10.36
N GLN A 154 2.79 9.17 -9.98
CA GLN A 154 3.30 9.80 -8.76
C GLN A 154 2.51 9.35 -7.53
N ILE A 155 1.29 8.89 -7.76
CA ILE A 155 0.37 8.45 -6.70
C ILE A 155 -0.24 7.13 -7.07
N ILE A 156 -0.26 6.21 -6.11
CA ILE A 156 -1.03 4.98 -6.20
C ILE A 156 -2.04 4.97 -5.05
N VAL A 157 -3.31 4.80 -5.39
CA VAL A 157 -4.40 4.62 -4.43
C VAL A 157 -4.95 3.22 -4.61
N GLN A 158 -4.67 2.34 -3.65
CA GLN A 158 -5.28 1.02 -3.60
C GLN A 158 -6.51 1.07 -2.69
N LEU A 159 -7.65 0.66 -3.23
CA LEU A 159 -8.93 0.58 -2.55
C LEU A 159 -9.40 -0.87 -2.48
N GLY A 160 -9.81 -1.31 -1.30
CA GLY A 160 -10.21 -2.70 -1.07
C GLY A 160 -9.07 -3.69 -0.93
N SER A 161 -9.41 -4.91 -0.58
CA SER A 161 -8.49 -5.99 -0.23
C SER A 161 -8.26 -6.98 -1.38
N SER A 162 -7.35 -7.93 -1.15
CA SER A 162 -7.23 -9.18 -1.91
C SER A 162 -7.04 -8.98 -3.42
N LEU A 163 -5.90 -8.41 -3.81
CA LEU A 163 -5.48 -8.45 -5.21
C LEU A 163 -5.06 -9.88 -5.60
N THR A 164 -5.63 -10.40 -6.68
CA THR A 164 -5.36 -11.76 -7.18
C THR A 164 -4.44 -11.76 -8.38
N SER A 165 -4.40 -10.67 -9.14
CA SER A 165 -3.58 -10.55 -10.34
C SER A 165 -2.10 -10.45 -10.02
N LYS A 166 -1.33 -11.48 -10.41
CA LYS A 166 0.13 -11.49 -10.27
C LYS A 166 0.80 -10.33 -11.01
N ARG A 167 0.30 -9.97 -12.19
CA ARG A 167 0.89 -8.87 -12.99
C ARG A 167 0.63 -7.51 -12.37
N VAL A 168 -0.53 -7.30 -11.78
CA VAL A 168 -0.83 -6.07 -11.02
C VAL A 168 0.12 -5.96 -9.82
N LEU A 169 0.31 -7.05 -9.07
CA LEU A 169 1.25 -7.09 -7.95
C LEU A 169 2.70 -6.82 -8.39
N GLN A 170 3.13 -7.41 -9.50
CA GLN A 170 4.46 -7.19 -10.06
C GLN A 170 4.65 -5.74 -10.52
N TRP A 171 3.65 -5.19 -11.22
CA TRP A 171 3.68 -3.79 -11.64
C TRP A 171 3.76 -2.85 -10.44
N GLN A 172 2.90 -3.03 -9.43
CA GLN A 172 2.97 -2.23 -8.20
C GLN A 172 4.36 -2.28 -7.55
N ALA A 173 4.98 -3.46 -7.50
CA ALA A 173 6.30 -3.62 -6.89
C ALA A 173 7.43 -2.90 -7.67
N THR A 174 7.23 -2.62 -8.96
CA THR A 174 8.20 -1.86 -9.78
C THR A 174 7.99 -0.35 -9.75
N CYS A 175 6.85 0.12 -9.24
CA CYS A 175 6.56 1.54 -9.13
C CYS A 175 7.29 2.17 -7.94
N GLU A 176 7.64 3.44 -8.07
CA GLU A 176 8.21 4.26 -6.99
C GLU A 176 7.36 5.53 -6.83
N PRO A 177 6.11 5.39 -6.32
CA PRO A 177 5.22 6.53 -6.18
C PRO A 177 5.70 7.48 -5.07
N GLU A 178 5.46 8.78 -5.24
CA GLU A 178 5.69 9.78 -4.19
C GLU A 178 4.72 9.59 -3.02
N GLU A 179 3.50 9.11 -3.32
CA GLU A 179 2.48 8.81 -2.32
C GLU A 179 1.78 7.47 -2.63
N TYR A 180 1.67 6.65 -1.61
CA TYR A 180 0.96 5.38 -1.66
C TYR A 180 -0.11 5.34 -0.58
N TRP A 181 -1.36 5.11 -1.00
CA TRP A 181 -2.52 5.05 -0.13
C TRP A 181 -3.18 3.69 -0.21
N LEU A 182 -3.44 3.11 0.94
CA LEU A 182 -4.09 1.82 1.08
C LEU A 182 -5.35 1.99 1.94
N ILE A 183 -6.52 1.86 1.33
CA ILE A 183 -7.80 2.09 1.98
C ILE A 183 -8.64 0.82 1.95
N ASP A 184 -9.03 0.33 3.10
CA ASP A 184 -9.94 -0.80 3.25
C ASP A 184 -10.68 -0.72 4.58
N ASN A 185 -11.88 -1.28 4.63
CA ASN A 185 -12.68 -1.37 5.85
C ASN A 185 -12.21 -2.50 6.79
N LEU A 186 -11.36 -3.42 6.32
CA LEU A 186 -10.87 -4.54 7.09
C LEU A 186 -9.45 -4.30 7.62
N PRO A 187 -9.19 -4.59 8.91
CA PRO A 187 -7.82 -4.66 9.40
C PRO A 187 -7.14 -5.89 8.79
N GLY A 188 -5.82 -5.84 8.63
CA GLY A 188 -5.06 -6.96 8.13
C GLY A 188 -3.90 -6.52 7.24
N ARG A 189 -3.10 -7.47 6.75
CA ARG A 189 -1.96 -7.19 5.90
C ARG A 189 -2.41 -7.10 4.44
N LEU A 190 -2.55 -5.90 3.93
CA LEU A 190 -3.05 -5.63 2.58
C LEU A 190 -2.05 -4.89 1.71
N ASP A 191 -0.78 -4.80 2.14
CA ASP A 191 0.28 -4.13 1.41
C ASP A 191 1.18 -5.14 0.66
N PRO A 192 0.80 -5.58 -0.53
CA PRO A 192 1.59 -6.53 -1.31
C PRO A 192 2.87 -5.92 -1.87
N ALA A 193 2.88 -4.62 -2.13
CA ALA A 193 4.00 -3.90 -2.74
C ALA A 193 5.01 -3.37 -1.72
N GLN A 194 4.64 -3.31 -0.43
CA GLN A 194 5.49 -2.86 0.67
C GLN A 194 6.05 -1.43 0.46
N HIS A 195 5.26 -0.58 -0.17
CA HIS A 195 5.61 0.81 -0.38
C HIS A 195 5.58 1.62 0.91
N ARG A 196 6.41 2.63 0.98
CA ARG A 196 6.26 3.69 1.97
C ARG A 196 4.95 4.42 1.70
N GLY A 197 4.07 4.54 2.71
CA GLY A 197 2.78 5.15 2.46
C GLY A 197 1.87 5.23 3.68
N ARG A 198 0.58 5.31 3.41
CA ARG A 198 -0.46 5.45 4.42
C ARG A 198 -1.52 4.37 4.26
N ARG A 199 -1.85 3.74 5.35
CA ARG A 199 -2.97 2.82 5.43
C ARG A 199 -4.08 3.42 6.28
N LEU A 200 -5.29 3.41 5.74
CA LEU A 200 -6.49 3.80 6.46
C LEU A 200 -7.46 2.62 6.53
N VAL A 201 -7.91 2.33 7.75
CA VAL A 201 -8.98 1.36 7.98
C VAL A 201 -10.29 2.12 8.12
N CYS A 202 -11.04 2.19 7.04
CA CYS A 202 -12.29 2.94 6.97
C CYS A 202 -13.15 2.46 5.80
N ALA A 203 -14.43 2.84 5.80
CA ALA A 203 -15.31 2.61 4.67
C ALA A 203 -14.83 3.39 3.44
N ILE A 204 -14.75 2.71 2.30
CA ILE A 204 -14.23 3.26 1.04
C ILE A 204 -15.07 4.45 0.58
N ASP A 205 -16.40 4.32 0.60
CA ASP A 205 -17.32 5.38 0.20
C ASP A 205 -17.13 6.65 1.03
N ARG A 206 -17.01 6.52 2.35
CA ARG A 206 -16.75 7.65 3.24
C ARG A 206 -15.41 8.33 2.96
N TRP A 207 -14.40 7.55 2.60
CA TRP A 207 -13.10 8.09 2.20
C TRP A 207 -13.18 8.89 0.91
N LEU A 208 -13.94 8.41 -0.08
CA LEU A 208 -14.18 9.09 -1.36
C LEU A 208 -14.97 10.38 -1.17
N GLU A 209 -16.03 10.38 -0.35
CA GLU A 209 -16.84 11.57 -0.06
C GLU A 209 -16.03 12.73 0.51
N GLN A 210 -15.01 12.41 1.30
CA GLN A 210 -14.11 13.42 1.85
C GLN A 210 -13.07 13.94 0.85
N ARG A 211 -12.99 13.32 -0.34
CA ARG A 211 -12.00 13.64 -1.39
C ARG A 211 -12.69 13.78 -2.74
N PRO A 212 -13.52 14.83 -2.89
CA PRO A 212 -14.25 15.03 -4.14
C PRO A 212 -13.28 15.16 -5.30
N ALA A 213 -13.58 14.45 -6.38
CA ALA A 213 -12.82 14.53 -7.60
C ALA A 213 -13.22 15.77 -8.42
N GLU A 214 -12.24 16.42 -9.03
CA GLU A 214 -12.45 17.44 -10.04
C GLU A 214 -12.22 16.82 -11.42
N GLU A 215 -13.05 17.18 -12.39
CA GLU A 215 -12.98 16.63 -13.74
C GLU A 215 -11.66 16.98 -14.43
N ARG A 216 -11.01 15.95 -14.98
CA ARG A 216 -9.72 16.05 -15.65
C ARG A 216 -9.60 15.16 -16.85
N GLN A 217 -8.74 15.55 -17.77
CA GLN A 217 -8.36 14.69 -18.89
C GLN A 217 -7.48 13.54 -18.40
N PRO A 218 -7.66 12.33 -18.95
CA PRO A 218 -6.78 11.20 -18.70
C PRO A 218 -5.34 11.57 -19.03
N TRP A 219 -4.40 11.09 -18.20
CA TRP A 219 -2.97 11.33 -18.39
C TRP A 219 -2.23 10.13 -19.03
N ALA A 220 -2.88 8.93 -19.07
CA ALA A 220 -2.39 7.71 -19.70
C ALA A 220 -3.54 6.96 -20.38
#